data_19d6e6e39eb1239a02ecaded95511695
#
_entry.id   19d6e6e39eb1239a02ecaded95511695
#
_cell.length_a   1.000
_cell.length_b   1.000
_cell.length_c   1.000
_cell.angle_alpha   90.00
_cell.angle_beta   90.00
_cell.angle_gamma   90.00
#
_symmetry.space_group_name_H-M   'P 1'
#
loop_
_entity.id
_entity.type
_entity.pdbx_description
1 polymer ?
#
loop_
_entity_poly.entity_id
_entity_poly.type
_entity_poly.pdbx_seq_one_letter_code
_entity_poly.pdbx_strand_id
1 'polypeptide(L)'
;MSPTRPQTIAIIVIAAVVMGVGVFAGVMILTTPPSSPEDNSIKLTILENAGVMIEAEGLRIYVDPINLPSDYSTLPADAILITHPHGDHYNSTCINMLQKTSTVNIFPDNMTTEVAVHNGVGVDPLDSVQVGTINITAFYMYTEIWIGDERAASHPPEANWTSYIIDINGFKIFHAGDSKNITEYEQISGQMDVVLLPLGPGCQAMTGLEVVDAIAKLQPLYFIPIHTTDWDAEFFVSSYTDEIQACSDCTPMALEHFESYIFEP
;
A
#
# COMPACT_ATOMS: atom_id res chain seq x y z
N MET A 1 31.35 10.43 -10.41
CA MET A 1 31.53 9.64 -11.66
C MET A 1 30.88 8.29 -11.40
N SER A 2 29.65 8.11 -11.87
CA SER A 2 28.89 6.89 -11.71
C SER A 2 29.35 5.83 -12.71
N PRO A 3 29.50 4.55 -12.34
CA PRO A 3 29.93 3.51 -13.28
C PRO A 3 28.80 3.15 -14.23
N THR A 4 29.07 3.26 -15.53
CA THR A 4 28.18 2.78 -16.60
C THR A 4 28.09 1.26 -16.58
N ARG A 5 26.88 0.71 -16.47
CA ARG A 5 26.61 -0.74 -16.62
C ARG A 5 26.89 -1.19 -18.05
N PRO A 6 27.45 -2.40 -18.25
CA PRO A 6 27.69 -2.94 -19.59
C PRO A 6 26.37 -3.34 -20.25
N GLN A 7 26.19 -2.90 -21.50
CA GLN A 7 25.07 -3.31 -22.35
C GLN A 7 25.22 -4.77 -22.79
N THR A 8 24.22 -5.59 -22.56
CA THR A 8 24.18 -6.99 -23.04
C THR A 8 23.80 -7.00 -24.52
N ILE A 9 24.71 -7.38 -25.39
CA ILE A 9 24.45 -7.57 -26.82
C ILE A 9 24.00 -9.01 -27.04
N ALA A 10 22.74 -9.21 -27.42
CA ALA A 10 22.24 -10.53 -27.87
C ALA A 10 22.52 -10.71 -29.36
N ILE A 11 23.38 -11.66 -29.72
CA ILE A 11 23.68 -12.02 -31.10
C ILE A 11 22.74 -13.17 -31.50
N ILE A 12 21.79 -12.91 -32.40
CA ILE A 12 20.98 -13.95 -33.02
C ILE A 12 21.60 -14.31 -34.37
N VAL A 13 22.10 -15.53 -34.50
CA VAL A 13 22.63 -16.08 -35.76
C VAL A 13 21.47 -16.74 -36.51
N ILE A 14 21.06 -16.16 -37.62
CA ILE A 14 20.11 -16.78 -38.54
C ILE A 14 20.91 -17.54 -39.61
N ALA A 15 20.79 -18.87 -39.63
CA ALA A 15 21.35 -19.69 -40.70
C ALA A 15 20.45 -19.61 -41.96
N ALA A 16 20.97 -19.13 -43.08
CA ALA A 16 20.30 -19.12 -44.35
C ALA A 16 20.74 -20.34 -45.17
N VAL A 17 19.74 -21.05 -45.74
CA VAL A 17 19.92 -22.15 -46.68
C VAL A 17 20.23 -21.59 -48.08
N VAL A 18 21.33 -22.03 -48.69
CA VAL A 18 21.84 -21.59 -49.97
C VAL A 18 21.05 -22.24 -51.13
N MET A 19 20.46 -21.44 -51.99
CA MET A 19 20.31 -21.81 -53.43
C MET A 19 20.76 -20.61 -54.28
N GLY A 20 21.83 -20.85 -54.94
CA GLY A 20 22.60 -20.06 -55.92
C GLY A 20 22.02 -18.74 -56.43
N VAL A 21 22.67 -17.70 -56.12
CA VAL A 21 23.06 -16.44 -56.73
C VAL A 21 23.39 -15.43 -55.65
N GLY A 22 24.58 -14.91 -55.66
CA GLY A 22 25.23 -13.88 -54.89
C GLY A 22 24.60 -13.45 -53.52
N VAL A 23 25.13 -13.97 -52.41
CA VAL A 23 24.69 -13.58 -51.07
C VAL A 23 25.44 -12.33 -50.60
N PHE A 24 24.72 -11.21 -50.45
CA PHE A 24 25.14 -10.11 -49.60
C PHE A 24 24.70 -10.41 -48.15
N ALA A 25 25.62 -10.77 -47.29
CA ALA A 25 25.32 -10.89 -45.83
C ALA A 25 25.28 -9.51 -45.20
N GLY A 26 24.09 -8.95 -45.08
CA GLY A 26 23.87 -7.76 -44.24
C GLY A 26 23.70 -8.18 -42.78
N VAL A 27 24.61 -7.76 -41.89
CA VAL A 27 24.40 -7.88 -40.47
C VAL A 27 23.43 -6.79 -40.05
N MET A 28 22.18 -7.17 -39.75
CA MET A 28 21.20 -6.25 -39.18
C MET A 28 21.45 -6.20 -37.66
N ILE A 29 22.08 -5.16 -37.18
CA ILE A 29 22.19 -4.90 -35.74
C ILE A 29 20.85 -4.32 -35.30
N LEU A 30 20.01 -5.14 -34.69
CA LEU A 30 18.82 -4.66 -33.98
C LEU A 30 19.32 -4.01 -32.67
N THR A 31 19.51 -2.71 -32.67
CA THR A 31 19.62 -1.95 -31.44
C THR A 31 18.23 -1.88 -30.84
N THR A 32 17.99 -2.59 -29.70
CA THR A 32 16.84 -2.27 -28.86
C THR A 32 16.96 -0.80 -28.46
N PRO A 33 15.92 0.03 -28.65
CA PRO A 33 15.94 1.38 -28.11
C PRO A 33 16.25 1.27 -26.62
N PRO A 34 16.99 2.23 -26.01
CA PRO A 34 17.14 2.27 -24.58
C PRO A 34 15.74 2.25 -24.00
N SER A 35 15.48 1.35 -23.01
CA SER A 35 14.29 1.41 -22.21
C SER A 35 14.14 2.85 -21.71
N SER A 36 12.94 3.43 -21.86
CA SER A 36 12.65 4.67 -21.14
C SER A 36 13.10 4.51 -19.68
N PRO A 37 13.60 5.56 -19.02
CA PRO A 37 13.90 5.49 -17.60
C PRO A 37 12.70 4.80 -16.95
N GLU A 38 12.94 3.75 -16.16
CA GLU A 38 11.88 3.12 -15.39
C GLU A 38 11.28 4.26 -14.55
N ASP A 39 10.00 4.49 -14.73
CA ASP A 39 9.26 5.44 -13.91
C ASP A 39 9.07 4.78 -12.54
N ASN A 40 10.01 5.05 -11.63
CA ASN A 40 9.97 4.52 -10.26
C ASN A 40 9.05 5.34 -9.35
N SER A 41 8.30 6.29 -9.91
CA SER A 41 7.39 7.11 -9.11
C SER A 41 6.27 6.24 -8.50
N ILE A 42 5.91 6.58 -7.27
CA ILE A 42 4.83 5.94 -6.53
C ILE A 42 3.78 7.00 -6.25
N LYS A 43 2.62 6.87 -6.87
CA LYS A 43 1.50 7.77 -6.64
C LYS A 43 0.55 7.15 -5.62
N LEU A 44 0.35 7.85 -4.50
CA LEU A 44 -0.62 7.50 -3.46
C LEU A 44 -1.76 8.49 -3.49
N THR A 45 -2.99 7.99 -3.52
CA THR A 45 -4.23 8.77 -3.47
C THR A 45 -5.01 8.39 -2.22
N ILE A 46 -5.37 9.38 -1.39
CA ILE A 46 -6.30 9.15 -0.28
C ILE A 46 -7.72 9.03 -0.85
N LEU A 47 -8.45 8.03 -0.40
CA LEU A 47 -9.86 7.82 -0.73
C LEU A 47 -10.73 8.14 0.50
N GLU A 48 -11.99 7.73 0.48
CA GLU A 48 -12.89 7.89 1.64
C GLU A 48 -12.42 7.06 2.84
N ASN A 49 -12.57 7.61 4.05
CA ASN A 49 -12.26 6.98 5.34
C ASN A 49 -10.77 6.56 5.44
N ALA A 50 -10.52 5.25 5.55
CA ALA A 50 -9.17 4.69 5.54
C ALA A 50 -8.73 4.23 4.15
N GLY A 51 -9.54 4.43 3.12
CA GLY A 51 -9.27 3.98 1.77
C GLY A 51 -8.06 4.65 1.14
N VAL A 52 -7.22 3.87 0.44
CA VAL A 52 -6.13 4.41 -0.38
C VAL A 52 -6.02 3.68 -1.72
N MET A 53 -5.50 4.40 -2.73
CA MET A 53 -5.10 3.84 -4.01
C MET A 53 -3.61 4.12 -4.22
N ILE A 54 -2.85 3.09 -4.61
CA ILE A 54 -1.42 3.18 -4.91
C ILE A 54 -1.21 2.77 -6.35
N GLU A 55 -0.55 3.63 -7.12
CA GLU A 55 -0.16 3.37 -8.52
C GLU A 55 1.38 3.37 -8.60
N ALA A 56 1.96 2.22 -8.94
CA ALA A 56 3.41 2.03 -9.05
C ALA A 56 3.71 0.83 -9.95
N GLU A 57 4.84 0.83 -10.66
CA GLU A 57 5.29 -0.32 -11.47
C GLU A 57 4.25 -0.76 -12.54
N GLY A 58 3.39 0.15 -12.97
CA GLY A 58 2.28 -0.15 -13.87
C GLY A 58 1.12 -0.93 -13.24
N LEU A 59 1.13 -1.10 -11.91
CA LEU A 59 0.11 -1.78 -11.12
C LEU A 59 -0.71 -0.76 -10.32
N ARG A 60 -1.96 -1.13 -10.01
CA ARG A 60 -2.87 -0.35 -9.17
C ARG A 60 -3.40 -1.20 -8.03
N ILE A 61 -3.11 -0.76 -6.80
CA ILE A 61 -3.50 -1.42 -5.56
C ILE A 61 -4.48 -0.53 -4.81
N TYR A 62 -5.56 -1.11 -4.32
CA TYR A 62 -6.50 -0.45 -3.43
C TYR A 62 -6.43 -1.11 -2.05
N VAL A 63 -6.50 -0.29 -1.01
CA VAL A 63 -6.74 -0.76 0.37
C VAL A 63 -8.04 -0.13 0.84
N ASP A 64 -8.93 -0.93 1.40
CA ASP A 64 -10.24 -0.55 1.96
C ASP A 64 -11.06 0.41 1.07
N PRO A 65 -11.30 0.09 -0.22
CA PRO A 65 -12.02 0.99 -1.12
C PRO A 65 -13.51 1.02 -0.80
N ILE A 66 -14.00 2.16 -0.33
CA ILE A 66 -15.43 2.41 -0.05
C ILE A 66 -15.90 3.70 -0.71
N ASN A 67 -17.21 3.82 -0.94
CA ASN A 67 -17.88 5.03 -1.42
C ASN A 67 -17.24 5.72 -2.64
N LEU A 68 -16.61 4.92 -3.51
CA LEU A 68 -15.90 5.46 -4.66
C LEU A 68 -16.84 6.08 -5.69
N PRO A 69 -16.49 7.24 -6.27
CA PRO A 69 -17.16 7.79 -7.45
C PRO A 69 -17.19 6.81 -8.62
N SER A 70 -18.22 6.87 -9.45
CA SER A 70 -18.44 5.91 -10.54
C SER A 70 -17.35 5.89 -11.62
N ASP A 71 -16.58 6.97 -11.78
CA ASP A 71 -15.47 7.08 -12.72
C ASP A 71 -14.27 6.19 -12.32
N TYR A 72 -14.18 5.77 -11.04
CA TYR A 72 -13.22 4.75 -10.62
C TYR A 72 -13.43 3.38 -11.31
N SER A 73 -14.59 3.13 -11.90
CA SER A 73 -14.81 1.96 -12.76
C SER A 73 -13.87 1.90 -13.98
N THR A 74 -13.25 3.02 -14.35
CA THR A 74 -12.22 3.08 -15.41
C THR A 74 -10.80 2.84 -14.90
N LEU A 75 -10.64 2.65 -13.60
CA LEU A 75 -9.36 2.47 -12.89
C LEU A 75 -9.32 1.07 -12.22
N PRO A 76 -9.36 -0.03 -12.99
CA PRO A 76 -9.43 -1.37 -12.44
C PRO A 76 -8.19 -1.71 -11.62
N ALA A 77 -8.39 -2.53 -10.57
CA ALA A 77 -7.37 -2.94 -9.63
C ALA A 77 -6.54 -4.13 -10.14
N ASP A 78 -5.25 -4.15 -9.81
CA ASP A 78 -4.40 -5.34 -9.85
C ASP A 78 -4.46 -6.08 -8.52
N ALA A 79 -4.58 -5.36 -7.39
CA ALA A 79 -4.90 -5.94 -6.09
C ALA A 79 -5.92 -5.08 -5.33
N ILE A 80 -6.74 -5.74 -4.51
CA ILE A 80 -7.64 -5.10 -3.53
C ILE A 80 -7.38 -5.77 -2.19
N LEU A 81 -7.01 -4.97 -1.20
CA LEU A 81 -6.71 -5.38 0.16
C LEU A 81 -7.81 -4.88 1.09
N ILE A 82 -8.31 -5.75 1.93
CA ILE A 82 -9.29 -5.39 2.95
C ILE A 82 -8.69 -5.68 4.32
N THR A 83 -8.68 -4.68 5.19
CA THR A 83 -8.09 -4.81 6.53
C THR A 83 -8.97 -5.60 7.48
N HIS A 84 -10.29 -5.38 7.42
CA HIS A 84 -11.26 -6.04 8.30
C HIS A 84 -12.72 -5.89 7.79
N PRO A 85 -13.71 -6.61 8.36
CA PRO A 85 -15.06 -6.71 7.80
C PRO A 85 -16.01 -5.54 8.12
N HIS A 86 -15.61 -4.49 8.84
CA HIS A 86 -16.51 -3.38 9.14
C HIS A 86 -16.94 -2.66 7.86
N GLY A 87 -18.20 -2.13 7.86
CA GLY A 87 -18.81 -1.57 6.66
C GLY A 87 -18.19 -0.28 6.15
N ASP A 88 -17.33 0.35 6.93
CA ASP A 88 -16.53 1.51 6.58
C ASP A 88 -15.11 1.15 6.07
N HIS A 89 -14.82 -0.16 5.88
CA HIS A 89 -13.62 -0.71 5.25
C HIS A 89 -13.95 -1.72 4.16
N TYR A 90 -14.98 -2.55 4.34
CA TYR A 90 -15.40 -3.54 3.38
C TYR A 90 -16.65 -3.09 2.62
N ASN A 91 -16.53 -2.94 1.31
CA ASN A 91 -17.65 -2.61 0.42
C ASN A 91 -17.61 -3.47 -0.86
N SER A 92 -18.48 -4.49 -0.92
CA SER A 92 -18.53 -5.42 -2.05
C SER A 92 -18.91 -4.73 -3.38
N THR A 93 -19.64 -3.61 -3.34
CA THR A 93 -19.96 -2.83 -4.56
C THR A 93 -18.72 -2.19 -5.16
N CYS A 94 -17.87 -1.58 -4.33
CA CYS A 94 -16.58 -1.02 -4.77
C CYS A 94 -15.64 -2.11 -5.27
N ILE A 95 -15.52 -3.25 -4.56
CA ILE A 95 -14.71 -4.39 -5.00
C ILE A 95 -15.18 -4.86 -6.38
N ASN A 96 -16.49 -5.08 -6.58
CA ASN A 96 -17.04 -5.51 -7.86
C ASN A 96 -16.86 -4.49 -8.97
N MET A 97 -16.84 -3.20 -8.67
CA MET A 97 -16.58 -2.13 -9.64
C MET A 97 -15.12 -2.10 -10.09
N LEU A 98 -14.18 -2.39 -9.19
CA LEU A 98 -12.74 -2.28 -9.44
C LEU A 98 -12.12 -3.57 -9.97
N GLN A 99 -12.68 -4.74 -9.63
CA GLN A 99 -12.05 -6.02 -9.96
C GLN A 99 -12.14 -6.34 -11.46
N LYS A 100 -11.08 -6.92 -11.99
CA LYS A 100 -10.96 -7.57 -13.29
C LYS A 100 -10.58 -9.05 -13.09
N THR A 101 -10.60 -9.86 -14.13
CA THR A 101 -10.30 -11.31 -14.01
C THR A 101 -8.94 -11.61 -13.36
N SER A 102 -7.97 -10.72 -13.49
CA SER A 102 -6.62 -10.88 -12.93
C SER A 102 -6.41 -10.19 -11.59
N THR A 103 -7.42 -9.55 -11.03
CA THR A 103 -7.30 -8.88 -9.72
C THR A 103 -7.08 -9.90 -8.61
N VAL A 104 -6.11 -9.65 -7.76
CA VAL A 104 -5.87 -10.41 -6.54
C VAL A 104 -6.59 -9.72 -5.38
N ASN A 105 -7.65 -10.33 -4.88
CA ASN A 105 -8.37 -9.83 -3.70
C ASN A 105 -7.75 -10.47 -2.45
N ILE A 106 -7.33 -9.67 -1.46
CA ILE A 106 -6.63 -10.12 -0.24
C ILE A 106 -7.45 -9.71 0.97
N PHE A 107 -7.74 -10.67 1.84
CA PHE A 107 -8.57 -10.48 3.03
C PHE A 107 -7.91 -11.16 4.24
N PRO A 108 -8.19 -10.75 5.48
CA PRO A 108 -7.93 -11.60 6.64
C PRO A 108 -8.55 -12.99 6.46
N ASP A 109 -7.85 -14.06 6.82
CA ASP A 109 -8.27 -15.45 6.57
C ASP A 109 -9.62 -15.77 7.23
N ASN A 110 -9.95 -15.14 8.36
CA ASN A 110 -11.23 -15.31 9.05
C ASN A 110 -12.43 -14.64 8.34
N MET A 111 -12.21 -13.81 7.32
CA MET A 111 -13.26 -13.29 6.44
C MET A 111 -13.67 -14.34 5.38
N THR A 112 -13.96 -15.55 5.82
CA THR A 112 -14.18 -16.73 4.95
C THR A 112 -15.27 -16.54 3.92
N THR A 113 -16.33 -15.78 4.26
CA THR A 113 -17.44 -15.46 3.34
C THR A 113 -16.97 -14.54 2.21
N GLU A 114 -16.25 -13.49 2.54
CA GLU A 114 -15.75 -12.47 1.61
C GLU A 114 -14.66 -13.07 0.71
N VAL A 115 -13.75 -13.87 1.27
CA VAL A 115 -12.77 -14.67 0.52
C VAL A 115 -13.47 -15.54 -0.53
N ALA A 116 -14.53 -16.26 -0.15
CA ALA A 116 -15.27 -17.13 -1.07
C ALA A 116 -16.02 -16.32 -2.15
N VAL A 117 -16.70 -15.23 -1.76
CA VAL A 117 -17.50 -14.39 -2.67
C VAL A 117 -16.64 -13.71 -3.73
N HIS A 118 -15.46 -13.22 -3.36
CA HIS A 118 -14.57 -12.47 -4.25
C HIS A 118 -13.44 -13.31 -4.83
N ASN A 119 -13.46 -14.65 -4.66
CA ASN A 119 -12.38 -15.55 -5.05
C ASN A 119 -11.01 -15.04 -4.55
N GLY A 120 -10.98 -14.61 -3.30
CA GLY A 120 -9.85 -13.95 -2.68
C GLY A 120 -8.82 -14.90 -2.10
N VAL A 121 -7.74 -14.32 -1.60
CA VAL A 121 -6.68 -14.97 -0.82
C VAL A 121 -6.89 -14.57 0.65
N GLY A 122 -7.08 -15.55 1.53
CA GLY A 122 -7.05 -15.33 2.98
C GLY A 122 -5.61 -15.24 3.46
N VAL A 123 -5.33 -14.29 4.37
CA VAL A 123 -4.01 -14.10 4.97
C VAL A 123 -4.13 -13.93 6.49
N ASP A 124 -3.17 -14.49 7.21
CA ASP A 124 -2.92 -14.20 8.61
C ASP A 124 -1.78 -13.16 8.76
N PRO A 125 -1.64 -12.48 9.91
CA PRO A 125 -0.50 -11.62 10.17
C PRO A 125 0.83 -12.33 9.87
N LEU A 126 1.73 -11.68 9.13
CA LEU A 126 3.03 -12.10 8.62
C LEU A 126 2.99 -12.96 7.34
N ASP A 127 1.82 -13.30 6.82
CA ASP A 127 1.72 -13.89 5.48
C ASP A 127 2.04 -12.84 4.41
N SER A 128 2.60 -13.30 3.29
CA SER A 128 2.96 -12.43 2.17
C SER A 128 2.36 -12.92 0.85
N VAL A 129 1.90 -11.97 0.03
CA VAL A 129 1.35 -12.21 -1.31
C VAL A 129 2.11 -11.34 -2.30
N GLN A 130 2.57 -11.95 -3.40
CA GLN A 130 3.23 -11.24 -4.49
C GLN A 130 2.22 -10.85 -5.56
N VAL A 131 2.16 -9.55 -5.92
CA VAL A 131 1.34 -9.02 -7.02
C VAL A 131 2.26 -8.31 -8.01
N GLY A 132 2.54 -8.96 -9.13
CA GLY A 132 3.57 -8.49 -10.07
C GLY A 132 4.93 -8.35 -9.39
N THR A 133 5.47 -7.14 -9.35
CA THR A 133 6.75 -6.79 -8.69
C THR A 133 6.57 -6.36 -7.23
N ILE A 134 5.35 -6.13 -6.78
CA ILE A 134 5.04 -5.60 -5.44
C ILE A 134 4.81 -6.75 -4.46
N ASN A 135 5.46 -6.71 -3.31
CA ASN A 135 5.23 -7.66 -2.21
C ASN A 135 4.32 -7.03 -1.16
N ILE A 136 3.25 -7.73 -0.80
CA ILE A 136 2.26 -7.32 0.18
C ILE A 136 2.36 -8.26 1.37
N THR A 137 2.70 -7.73 2.54
CA THR A 137 2.76 -8.50 3.78
C THR A 137 1.64 -8.05 4.71
N ALA A 138 0.79 -8.98 5.12
CA ALA A 138 -0.17 -8.76 6.18
C ALA A 138 0.57 -8.54 7.51
N PHE A 139 0.09 -7.60 8.32
CA PHE A 139 0.70 -7.32 9.61
C PHE A 139 -0.38 -7.24 10.69
N TYR A 140 0.00 -7.16 11.95
CA TYR A 140 -0.93 -7.12 13.08
C TYR A 140 -1.78 -5.86 13.05
N MET A 141 -3.09 -6.02 13.36
CA MET A 141 -4.05 -4.93 13.50
C MET A 141 -5.02 -5.26 14.63
N TYR A 142 -5.03 -4.45 15.68
CA TYR A 142 -6.03 -4.58 16.75
C TYR A 142 -6.17 -3.29 17.56
N THR A 143 -7.32 -3.17 18.23
CA THR A 143 -7.56 -2.16 19.26
C THR A 143 -7.87 -2.87 20.56
N GLU A 144 -7.07 -2.64 21.58
CA GLU A 144 -7.30 -3.13 22.92
C GLU A 144 -7.08 -2.00 23.92
N ILE A 145 -8.10 -1.70 24.70
CA ILE A 145 -8.02 -0.75 25.80
C ILE A 145 -8.52 -1.41 27.08
N TRP A 146 -7.94 -1.03 28.20
CA TRP A 146 -8.34 -1.48 29.51
C TRP A 146 -8.95 -0.31 30.30
N ILE A 147 -10.16 -0.47 30.81
CA ILE A 147 -10.87 0.50 31.65
C ILE A 147 -11.03 -0.14 33.03
N GLY A 148 -10.10 0.14 33.93
CA GLY A 148 -9.94 -0.62 35.16
C GLY A 148 -9.56 -2.06 34.86
N ASP A 149 -10.38 -3.03 35.33
CA ASP A 149 -10.19 -4.46 35.07
C ASP A 149 -10.99 -4.98 33.85
N GLU A 150 -11.72 -4.10 33.16
CA GLU A 150 -12.53 -4.45 31.99
C GLU A 150 -11.76 -4.18 30.70
N ARG A 151 -11.72 -5.21 29.84
CA ARG A 151 -11.15 -5.12 28.48
C ARG A 151 -12.23 -4.63 27.51
N ALA A 152 -11.90 -3.62 26.71
CA ALA A 152 -12.69 -3.20 25.57
C ALA A 152 -11.82 -3.29 24.30
N ALA A 153 -12.33 -3.97 23.28
CA ALA A 153 -11.65 -4.13 22.01
C ALA A 153 -12.69 -4.10 20.87
N SER A 154 -12.68 -3.04 20.06
CA SER A 154 -13.50 -2.99 18.85
C SER A 154 -12.91 -3.86 17.74
N HIS A 155 -11.58 -4.02 17.73
CA HIS A 155 -10.84 -4.91 16.85
C HIS A 155 -10.01 -5.85 17.73
N PRO A 156 -10.60 -6.94 18.25
CA PRO A 156 -9.92 -7.80 19.21
C PRO A 156 -8.72 -8.52 18.57
N PRO A 157 -7.58 -8.67 19.27
CA PRO A 157 -6.42 -9.39 18.74
C PRO A 157 -6.74 -10.79 18.21
N GLU A 158 -7.72 -11.47 18.83
CA GLU A 158 -8.17 -12.81 18.48
C GLU A 158 -8.87 -12.88 17.11
N ALA A 159 -9.28 -11.72 16.57
CA ALA A 159 -9.90 -11.64 15.25
C ALA A 159 -8.86 -11.85 14.13
N ASN A 160 -7.56 -11.68 14.40
CA ASN A 160 -6.49 -11.78 13.39
C ASN A 160 -6.77 -10.92 12.14
N TRP A 161 -7.40 -9.76 12.33
CA TRP A 161 -7.54 -8.78 11.26
C TRP A 161 -6.19 -8.16 10.94
N THR A 162 -6.01 -7.65 9.72
CA THR A 162 -4.68 -7.31 9.21
C THR A 162 -4.55 -5.86 8.79
N SER A 163 -3.47 -5.24 9.18
CA SER A 163 -2.85 -4.11 8.48
C SER A 163 -1.98 -4.65 7.32
N TYR A 164 -1.43 -3.77 6.49
CA TYR A 164 -0.63 -4.19 5.33
C TYR A 164 0.66 -3.38 5.19
N ILE A 165 1.75 -4.08 4.89
CA ILE A 165 3.01 -3.50 4.42
C ILE A 165 3.10 -3.77 2.92
N ILE A 166 3.18 -2.71 2.12
CA ILE A 166 3.25 -2.76 0.66
C ILE A 166 4.67 -2.34 0.28
N ASP A 167 5.48 -3.31 -0.18
CA ASP A 167 6.88 -3.13 -0.55
C ASP A 167 7.01 -3.04 -2.06
N ILE A 168 7.43 -1.86 -2.53
CA ILE A 168 7.59 -1.50 -3.94
C ILE A 168 9.09 -1.27 -4.19
N ASN A 169 9.81 -2.31 -4.59
CA ASN A 169 11.25 -2.25 -4.86
C ASN A 169 12.09 -1.69 -3.69
N GLY A 170 11.65 -1.94 -2.44
CA GLY A 170 12.31 -1.47 -1.23
C GLY A 170 11.69 -0.21 -0.61
N PHE A 171 10.85 0.54 -1.34
CA PHE A 171 10.02 1.60 -0.76
C PHE A 171 8.78 0.99 -0.11
N LYS A 172 8.59 1.21 1.19
CA LYS A 172 7.58 0.53 1.99
C LYS A 172 6.52 1.47 2.52
N ILE A 173 5.27 1.15 2.22
CA ILE A 173 4.08 1.84 2.72
C ILE A 173 3.39 0.93 3.71
N PHE A 174 3.19 1.41 4.94
CA PHE A 174 2.42 0.71 5.97
C PHE A 174 1.03 1.34 6.12
N HIS A 175 0.00 0.54 5.90
CA HIS A 175 -1.40 0.91 6.12
C HIS A 175 -1.90 0.22 7.37
N ALA A 176 -2.13 0.97 8.43
CA ALA A 176 -2.44 0.42 9.75
C ALA A 176 -3.88 -0.13 9.89
N GLY A 177 -4.79 0.17 8.93
CA GLY A 177 -6.22 -0.06 9.14
C GLY A 177 -6.69 0.66 10.40
N ASP A 178 -7.50 0.00 11.21
CA ASP A 178 -8.02 0.54 12.47
C ASP A 178 -7.18 0.11 13.69
N SER A 179 -5.87 0.02 13.54
CA SER A 179 -5.00 -0.37 14.63
C SER A 179 -4.78 0.77 15.65
N LYS A 180 -4.62 0.40 16.92
CA LYS A 180 -4.00 1.27 17.93
C LYS A 180 -2.47 1.24 17.81
N ASN A 181 -1.78 2.02 18.66
CA ASN A 181 -0.33 1.95 18.83
C ASN A 181 0.06 0.66 19.56
N ILE A 182 0.18 -0.43 18.79
CA ILE A 182 0.45 -1.78 19.30
C ILE A 182 1.95 -2.03 19.52
N THR A 183 2.28 -3.06 20.30
CA THR A 183 3.69 -3.38 20.62
C THR A 183 4.44 -3.93 19.40
N GLU A 184 3.75 -4.59 18.49
CA GLU A 184 4.32 -5.17 17.26
C GLU A 184 4.92 -4.13 16.33
N TYR A 185 4.54 -2.85 16.44
CA TYR A 185 5.14 -1.77 15.68
C TYR A 185 6.66 -1.63 15.91
N GLU A 186 7.16 -2.10 17.08
CA GLU A 186 8.60 -2.16 17.33
C GLU A 186 9.35 -3.07 16.35
N GLN A 187 8.68 -4.10 15.80
CA GLN A 187 9.28 -5.05 14.85
C GLN A 187 9.57 -4.40 13.49
N ILE A 188 8.87 -3.32 13.14
CA ILE A 188 8.99 -2.61 11.87
C ILE A 188 9.56 -1.19 12.03
N SER A 189 10.05 -0.85 13.20
CA SER A 189 10.66 0.45 13.50
C SER A 189 11.82 0.78 12.55
N GLY A 190 11.81 1.99 11.96
CA GLY A 190 12.81 2.47 11.02
C GLY A 190 12.84 1.73 9.68
N GLN A 191 11.79 0.98 9.34
CA GLN A 191 11.74 0.20 8.11
C GLN A 191 10.69 0.71 7.11
N MET A 192 9.81 1.64 7.52
CA MET A 192 8.73 2.16 6.68
C MET A 192 9.09 3.55 6.15
N ASP A 193 8.87 3.75 4.86
CA ASP A 193 9.03 5.08 4.25
C ASP A 193 7.77 5.92 4.50
N VAL A 194 6.59 5.32 4.34
CA VAL A 194 5.30 5.97 4.58
C VAL A 194 4.49 5.15 5.58
N VAL A 195 3.88 5.81 6.57
CA VAL A 195 2.89 5.19 7.45
C VAL A 195 1.56 5.92 7.34
N LEU A 196 0.48 5.15 7.24
CA LEU A 196 -0.90 5.58 7.20
C LEU A 196 -1.56 5.10 8.49
N LEU A 197 -1.84 6.03 9.42
CA LEU A 197 -2.37 5.71 10.76
C LEU A 197 -3.76 6.30 10.94
N PRO A 198 -4.70 5.54 11.55
CA PRO A 198 -6.06 6.01 11.78
C PRO A 198 -6.09 7.10 12.87
N LEU A 199 -6.68 8.24 12.56
CA LEU A 199 -6.84 9.39 13.45
C LEU A 199 -8.30 9.61 13.78
N GLY A 200 -8.66 9.66 15.04
CA GLY A 200 -10.02 9.98 15.46
C GLY A 200 -10.29 9.70 16.93
N PRO A 201 -11.48 10.09 17.42
CA PRO A 201 -11.88 9.80 18.79
C PRO A 201 -12.33 8.34 18.95
N GLY A 202 -12.18 7.82 20.16
CA GLY A 202 -12.75 6.54 20.56
C GLY A 202 -11.78 5.35 20.50
N CYS A 203 -12.36 4.14 20.51
CA CYS A 203 -11.57 2.91 20.57
C CYS A 203 -11.15 2.38 19.19
N GLN A 204 -11.67 2.93 18.10
CA GLN A 204 -11.41 2.46 16.73
C GLN A 204 -10.23 3.17 16.08
N ALA A 205 -9.85 4.36 16.54
CA ALA A 205 -8.79 5.15 15.98
C ALA A 205 -7.85 5.68 17.08
N MET A 206 -6.70 6.21 16.70
CA MET A 206 -5.75 6.81 17.61
C MET A 206 -6.10 8.26 17.90
N THR A 207 -5.98 8.68 19.16
CA THR A 207 -5.94 10.10 19.52
C THR A 207 -4.67 10.74 18.97
N GLY A 208 -4.64 12.09 18.89
CA GLY A 208 -3.45 12.79 18.39
C GLY A 208 -2.14 12.39 19.11
N LEU A 209 -2.16 12.26 20.43
CA LEU A 209 -0.97 11.83 21.18
C LEU A 209 -0.61 10.36 20.94
N GLU A 210 -1.59 9.47 20.78
CA GLU A 210 -1.31 8.07 20.39
C GLU A 210 -0.66 7.98 19.02
N VAL A 211 -1.05 8.84 18.07
CA VAL A 211 -0.40 8.94 16.75
C VAL A 211 1.05 9.41 16.88
N VAL A 212 1.32 10.45 17.68
CA VAL A 212 2.69 10.92 17.95
C VAL A 212 3.54 9.79 18.53
N ASP A 213 3.02 9.07 19.54
CA ASP A 213 3.71 7.92 20.15
C ASP A 213 3.93 6.77 19.15
N ALA A 214 2.97 6.52 18.24
CA ALA A 214 3.13 5.53 17.18
C ALA A 214 4.20 5.93 16.17
N ILE A 215 4.26 7.21 15.76
CA ILE A 215 5.31 7.74 14.89
C ILE A 215 6.68 7.64 15.58
N ALA A 216 6.77 8.00 16.86
CA ALA A 216 8.00 7.86 17.65
C ALA A 216 8.50 6.41 17.71
N LYS A 217 7.60 5.41 17.69
CA LYS A 217 7.93 4.00 17.66
C LYS A 217 8.31 3.51 16.24
N LEU A 218 7.53 3.90 15.24
CA LEU A 218 7.69 3.45 13.84
C LEU A 218 8.86 4.12 13.13
N GLN A 219 9.21 5.40 13.46
CA GLN A 219 10.28 6.18 12.85
C GLN A 219 10.21 6.20 11.30
N PRO A 220 9.06 6.57 10.68
CA PRO A 220 8.92 6.63 9.23
C PRO A 220 9.51 7.92 8.65
N LEU A 221 9.68 7.97 7.30
CA LEU A 221 10.01 9.24 6.62
C LEU A 221 8.79 10.14 6.45
N TYR A 222 7.61 9.54 6.18
CA TYR A 222 6.36 10.26 5.97
C TYR A 222 5.24 9.64 6.81
N PHE A 223 4.35 10.50 7.30
CA PHE A 223 3.10 10.10 7.94
C PHE A 223 1.92 10.80 7.27
N ILE A 224 0.85 10.05 7.01
CA ILE A 224 -0.42 10.56 6.48
C ILE A 224 -1.55 10.04 7.36
N PRO A 225 -2.40 10.90 7.94
CA PRO A 225 -3.57 10.46 8.68
C PRO A 225 -4.62 9.86 7.74
N ILE A 226 -5.23 8.76 8.17
CA ILE A 226 -6.38 8.12 7.53
C ILE A 226 -7.51 7.96 8.55
N HIS A 227 -8.67 7.46 8.12
CA HIS A 227 -9.85 7.27 8.98
C HIS A 227 -10.29 8.57 9.65
N THR A 228 -10.27 9.67 8.91
CA THR A 228 -10.53 11.02 9.40
C THR A 228 -11.16 11.89 8.32
N THR A 229 -11.59 13.09 8.67
CA THR A 229 -12.02 14.11 7.70
C THR A 229 -10.83 14.95 7.25
N ASP A 230 -10.93 15.61 6.08
CA ASP A 230 -9.88 16.51 5.57
C ASP A 230 -9.52 17.58 6.60
N TRP A 231 -10.53 18.18 7.24
CA TRP A 231 -10.32 19.20 8.28
C TRP A 231 -9.58 18.65 9.51
N ASP A 232 -9.90 17.43 9.96
CA ASP A 232 -9.24 16.84 11.11
C ASP A 232 -7.78 16.47 10.77
N ALA A 233 -7.51 16.01 9.53
CA ALA A 233 -6.16 15.74 9.04
C ALA A 233 -5.28 16.99 9.03
N GLU A 234 -5.77 18.09 8.44
CA GLU A 234 -5.08 19.40 8.43
C GLU A 234 -4.87 19.94 9.84
N PHE A 235 -5.92 19.87 10.68
CA PHE A 235 -5.84 20.33 12.07
C PHE A 235 -4.80 19.52 12.85
N PHE A 236 -4.77 18.20 12.70
CA PHE A 236 -3.78 17.35 13.34
C PHE A 236 -2.36 17.74 12.91
N VAL A 237 -2.08 17.78 11.61
CA VAL A 237 -0.76 18.12 11.09
C VAL A 237 -0.30 19.47 11.60
N SER A 238 -1.18 20.49 11.52
CA SER A 238 -0.85 21.84 12.01
C SER A 238 -0.61 21.92 13.51
N SER A 239 -1.24 21.03 14.30
CA SER A 239 -1.19 21.07 15.76
C SER A 239 -0.07 20.21 16.37
N TYR A 240 0.36 19.14 15.69
CA TYR A 240 1.28 18.14 16.24
C TYR A 240 2.61 18.01 15.49
N THR A 241 2.87 18.85 14.47
CA THR A 241 4.14 18.81 13.72
C THR A 241 5.36 18.99 14.64
N ASP A 242 5.30 19.92 15.58
CA ASP A 242 6.41 20.20 16.49
C ASP A 242 6.68 18.98 17.42
N GLU A 243 5.63 18.34 17.94
CA GLU A 243 5.72 17.14 18.77
C GLU A 243 6.28 15.95 17.98
N ILE A 244 5.84 15.77 16.71
CA ILE A 244 6.37 14.73 15.84
C ILE A 244 7.86 14.96 15.57
N GLN A 245 8.25 16.18 15.20
CA GLN A 245 9.64 16.54 14.90
C GLN A 245 10.55 16.49 16.15
N ALA A 246 9.98 16.57 17.34
CA ALA A 246 10.74 16.38 18.59
C ALA A 246 11.12 14.91 18.84
N CYS A 247 10.43 13.93 18.24
CA CYS A 247 10.63 12.51 18.48
C CYS A 247 11.01 11.69 17.23
N SER A 248 10.91 12.27 16.02
CA SER A 248 11.19 11.60 14.74
C SER A 248 11.57 12.63 13.67
N ASP A 249 12.35 12.21 12.67
CA ASP A 249 12.62 13.00 11.45
C ASP A 249 11.44 12.92 10.45
N CYS A 250 10.29 12.43 10.88
CA CYS A 250 9.10 12.22 10.07
C CYS A 250 8.52 13.55 9.53
N THR A 251 8.11 13.55 8.28
CA THR A 251 7.34 14.64 7.65
C THR A 251 5.85 14.27 7.69
N PRO A 252 5.04 14.91 8.56
CA PRO A 252 3.60 14.71 8.55
C PRO A 252 2.97 15.45 7.37
N MET A 253 2.00 14.82 6.70
CA MET A 253 1.32 15.33 5.52
C MET A 253 -0.19 15.16 5.70
N ALA A 254 -0.96 16.22 5.43
CA ALA A 254 -2.40 16.13 5.24
C ALA A 254 -2.70 16.11 3.74
N LEU A 255 -3.47 15.13 3.30
CA LEU A 255 -4.02 15.06 1.95
C LEU A 255 -5.54 15.04 2.04
N GLU A 256 -6.20 15.80 1.19
CA GLU A 256 -7.67 15.77 1.08
C GLU A 256 -8.15 14.45 0.46
N HIS A 257 -9.42 14.09 0.68
CA HIS A 257 -10.02 12.96 -0.01
C HIS A 257 -9.91 13.13 -1.53
N PHE A 258 -9.47 12.08 -2.21
CA PHE A 258 -9.16 12.02 -3.65
C PHE A 258 -7.96 12.87 -4.09
N GLU A 259 -7.22 13.46 -3.17
CA GLU A 259 -5.91 14.07 -3.45
C GLU A 259 -4.82 13.01 -3.56
N SER A 260 -3.82 13.30 -4.39
CA SER A 260 -2.71 12.39 -4.64
C SER A 260 -1.37 13.06 -4.33
N TYR A 261 -0.43 12.26 -3.81
CA TYR A 261 0.96 12.65 -3.69
C TYR A 261 1.85 11.66 -4.46
N ILE A 262 2.92 12.16 -5.08
CA ILE A 262 3.89 11.35 -5.82
C ILE A 262 5.20 11.30 -5.03
N PHE A 263 5.60 10.11 -4.64
CA PHE A 263 6.91 9.84 -4.06
C PHE A 263 7.89 9.48 -5.18
N GLU A 264 9.12 9.99 -5.07
CA GLU A 264 10.26 9.74 -5.97
C GLU A 264 11.37 9.03 -5.14
N PRO A 265 11.32 7.69 -5.00
CA PRO A 265 12.26 6.91 -4.18
C PRO A 265 13.73 6.98 -4.63
#